data_19fdc1c1f2c0128eed7d0f6144647587
#
_entry.id   19fdc1c1f2c0128eed7d0f6144647587
#
_cell.length_a   1.000
_cell.length_b   1.000
_cell.length_c   1.000
_cell.angle_alpha   90.00
_cell.angle_beta   90.00
_cell.angle_gamma   90.00
#
_symmetry.space_group_name_H-M   'P 1'
#
loop_
_entity.id
_entity.type
_entity.pdbx_description
1 polymer ?
#
loop_
_entity_poly.entity_id
_entity_poly.type
_entity_poly.pdbx_seq_one_letter_code
_entity_poly.pdbx_strand_id
1 'polypeptide(L)'
;MIEMINRLDDETLMDSEGRQNLVSKLNSYSEELYRDALTGVFNRRYFEDQIRDASFCCGVAMIDLDDFKLYNDTYGHNAGDMALDTIVKTVNRCTRRTDRLIRLGGDEFLLVLPEMDEENFVQKLKQIQSQIHEAQVPGYSKMRLSVSVGGVLTR
;
A
#
# COMPACT_ATOMS: atom_id res chain seq x y z
N MET A 1 10.99 -10.58 18.75
CA MET A 1 10.36 -11.78 18.16
C MET A 1 11.37 -12.85 17.72
N ILE A 2 12.39 -12.49 16.98
CA ILE A 2 13.48 -13.41 16.57
C ILE A 2 14.27 -13.91 17.79
N GLU A 3 14.57 -13.04 18.74
CA GLU A 3 15.24 -13.41 19.99
C GLU A 3 14.42 -14.40 20.81
N MET A 4 13.09 -14.22 20.86
CA MET A 4 12.20 -15.13 21.55
C MET A 4 12.18 -16.51 20.89
N ILE A 5 12.20 -16.58 19.58
CA ILE A 5 12.28 -17.84 18.83
C ILE A 5 13.59 -18.56 19.12
N ASN A 6 14.70 -17.85 19.10
CA ASN A 6 16.03 -18.43 19.37
C ASN A 6 16.10 -18.95 20.82
N ARG A 7 15.52 -18.22 21.76
CA ARG A 7 15.47 -18.63 23.15
C ARG A 7 14.61 -19.88 23.36
N LEU A 8 13.46 -19.95 22.70
CA LEU A 8 12.60 -21.14 22.73
C LEU A 8 13.30 -22.36 22.12
N ASP A 9 14.03 -22.16 21.06
CA ASP A 9 14.79 -23.21 20.38
C ASP A 9 15.85 -23.82 21.30
N ASP A 10 16.57 -22.98 22.04
CA ASP A 10 17.56 -23.41 22.99
C ASP A 10 16.96 -24.13 24.20
N GLU A 11 15.80 -23.65 24.70
CA GLU A 11 15.16 -24.19 25.90
C GLU A 11 14.34 -25.44 25.64
N THR A 12 13.69 -25.51 24.49
CA THR A 12 12.75 -26.59 24.18
C THR A 12 13.31 -27.70 23.31
N LEU A 13 14.53 -27.55 22.79
CA LEU A 13 15.17 -28.47 21.86
C LEU A 13 14.26 -28.74 20.66
N MET A 14 13.55 -27.71 20.19
CA MET A 14 12.67 -27.78 19.03
C MET A 14 13.45 -28.23 17.80
N ASP A 15 12.91 -29.17 17.04
CA ASP A 15 13.53 -29.63 15.80
C ASP A 15 13.46 -28.55 14.72
N SER A 16 14.23 -28.75 13.65
CA SER A 16 14.35 -27.82 12.57
C SER A 16 12.99 -27.59 11.85
N GLU A 17 12.16 -28.61 11.72
CA GLU A 17 10.85 -28.52 11.09
C GLU A 17 9.87 -27.71 11.95
N GLY A 18 9.81 -27.98 13.25
CA GLY A 18 8.97 -27.24 14.17
C GLY A 18 9.37 -25.77 14.25
N ARG A 19 10.67 -25.49 14.22
CA ARG A 19 11.20 -24.13 14.18
C ARG A 19 10.77 -23.38 12.91
N GLN A 20 10.89 -24.00 11.74
CA GLN A 20 10.46 -23.42 10.48
C GLN A 20 8.97 -23.15 10.46
N ASN A 21 8.15 -24.04 11.00
CA ASN A 21 6.71 -23.83 11.09
C ASN A 21 6.36 -22.64 12.01
N LEU A 22 7.05 -22.48 13.12
CA LEU A 22 6.84 -21.35 14.01
C LEU A 22 7.22 -20.03 13.37
N VAL A 23 8.38 -19.97 12.70
CA VAL A 23 8.83 -18.79 11.95
C VAL A 23 7.84 -18.43 10.86
N SER A 24 7.35 -19.42 10.11
CA SER A 24 6.36 -19.23 9.07
C SER A 24 5.07 -18.63 9.61
N LYS A 25 4.57 -19.12 10.75
CA LYS A 25 3.38 -18.56 11.40
C LYS A 25 3.58 -17.12 11.85
N LEU A 26 4.73 -16.81 12.44
CA LEU A 26 5.04 -15.44 12.88
C LEU A 26 5.14 -14.48 11.69
N ASN A 27 5.72 -14.92 10.58
CA ASN A 27 5.78 -14.13 9.35
C ASN A 27 4.38 -13.87 8.79
N SER A 28 3.48 -14.86 8.81
CA SER A 28 2.09 -14.71 8.38
C SER A 28 1.35 -13.68 9.24
N TYR A 29 1.55 -13.71 10.55
CA TYR A 29 0.99 -12.72 11.47
C TYR A 29 1.48 -11.30 11.16
N SER A 30 2.77 -11.14 10.87
CA SER A 30 3.35 -9.85 10.50
C SER A 30 2.75 -9.33 9.20
N GLU A 31 2.56 -10.18 8.20
CA GLU A 31 1.94 -9.79 6.95
C GLU A 31 0.49 -9.34 7.14
N GLU A 32 -0.31 -10.11 7.88
CA GLU A 32 -1.69 -9.74 8.19
C GLU A 32 -1.78 -8.41 8.95
N LEU A 33 -0.86 -8.20 9.90
CA LEU A 33 -0.79 -6.98 10.70
C LEU A 33 -0.56 -5.74 9.83
N TYR A 34 0.18 -5.86 8.74
CA TYR A 34 0.60 -4.76 7.88
C TYR A 34 -0.20 -4.63 6.58
N ARG A 35 -1.22 -5.46 6.38
CA ARG A 35 -2.04 -5.41 5.15
C ARG A 35 -3.40 -4.78 5.41
N ASP A 36 -3.84 -3.97 4.46
CA ASP A 36 -5.19 -3.44 4.43
C ASP A 36 -6.18 -4.54 4.02
N ALA A 37 -7.21 -4.76 4.80
CA ALA A 37 -8.15 -5.86 4.57
C ALA A 37 -8.93 -5.73 3.26
N LEU A 38 -9.23 -4.50 2.84
CA LEU A 38 -10.01 -4.26 1.62
C LEU A 38 -9.16 -4.39 0.36
N THR A 39 -8.00 -3.79 0.34
CA THR A 39 -7.19 -3.61 -0.88
C THR A 39 -5.95 -4.51 -0.95
N GLY A 40 -5.54 -5.08 0.17
CA GLY A 40 -4.35 -5.93 0.24
C GLY A 40 -3.03 -5.18 0.23
N VAL A 41 -3.02 -3.87 0.08
CA VAL A 41 -1.80 -3.07 0.18
C VAL A 41 -1.39 -2.89 1.64
N PHE A 42 -0.22 -2.30 1.88
CA PHE A 42 0.19 -2.01 3.24
C PHE A 42 -0.77 -1.04 3.92
N ASN A 43 -0.88 -1.13 5.24
CA ASN A 43 -1.75 -0.28 6.03
C ASN A 43 -0.96 0.82 6.76
N ARG A 44 -1.68 1.68 7.50
CA ARG A 44 -1.07 2.75 8.28
C ARG A 44 -0.04 2.24 9.29
N ARG A 45 -0.29 1.09 9.90
CA ARG A 45 0.63 0.50 10.88
C ARG A 45 1.98 0.17 10.25
N TYR A 46 1.99 -0.35 9.03
CA TYR A 46 3.24 -0.56 8.29
C TYR A 46 4.00 0.75 8.11
N PHE A 47 3.30 1.82 7.75
CA PHE A 47 3.92 3.13 7.62
C PHE A 47 4.56 3.59 8.94
N GLU A 48 3.83 3.50 10.05
CA GLU A 48 4.32 3.95 11.35
C GLU A 48 5.50 3.13 11.86
N ASP A 49 5.48 1.82 11.65
CA ASP A 49 6.51 0.92 12.16
C ASP A 49 7.74 0.83 11.25
N GLN A 50 7.57 0.92 9.92
CA GLN A 50 8.62 0.60 8.96
C GLN A 50 9.10 1.78 8.11
N ILE A 51 8.29 2.80 7.94
CA ILE A 51 8.57 3.86 6.97
C ILE A 51 8.83 5.21 7.63
N ARG A 52 8.00 5.61 8.57
CA ARG A 52 7.97 6.98 9.13
C ARG A 52 9.33 7.47 9.62
N ASP A 53 10.04 6.64 10.35
CA ASP A 53 11.35 7.00 10.93
C ASP A 53 12.53 6.43 10.13
N ALA A 54 12.27 5.81 8.98
CA ALA A 54 13.32 5.28 8.13
C ALA A 54 14.03 6.40 7.38
N SER A 55 15.34 6.24 7.19
CA SER A 55 16.16 7.20 6.45
C SER A 55 16.61 6.56 5.15
N PHE A 56 16.01 6.95 4.04
CA PHE A 56 16.38 6.47 2.70
C PHE A 56 16.02 7.48 1.64
N CYS A 57 16.73 7.42 0.52
CA CYS A 57 16.44 8.26 -0.63
C CYS A 57 15.22 7.71 -1.38
N CYS A 58 14.14 8.47 -1.42
CA CYS A 58 12.94 8.06 -2.13
C CYS A 58 12.09 9.23 -2.58
N GLY A 59 11.23 8.96 -3.54
CA GLY A 59 10.10 9.82 -3.81
C GLY A 59 8.92 9.35 -2.96
N VAL A 60 8.22 10.28 -2.36
CA VAL A 60 7.03 10.01 -1.55
C VAL A 60 5.88 10.83 -2.09
N ALA A 61 4.77 10.20 -2.38
CA ALA A 61 3.59 10.86 -2.93
C ALA A 61 2.34 10.50 -2.14
N MET A 62 1.51 11.52 -1.89
CA MET A 62 0.16 11.31 -1.36
C MET A 62 -0.81 11.25 -2.53
N ILE A 63 -1.67 10.25 -2.51
CA ILE A 63 -2.74 10.07 -3.49
C ILE A 63 -4.05 10.07 -2.72
N ASP A 64 -4.94 11.01 -3.05
CA ASP A 64 -6.21 11.18 -2.36
C ASP A 64 -7.34 11.14 -3.39
N LEU A 65 -8.33 10.29 -3.16
CA LEU A 65 -9.47 10.19 -4.06
C LEU A 65 -10.39 11.39 -3.88
N ASP A 66 -10.54 12.18 -4.93
CA ASP A 66 -11.40 13.34 -4.93
C ASP A 66 -12.87 12.92 -4.81
N ASP A 67 -13.61 13.63 -3.94
CA ASP A 67 -15.05 13.42 -3.76
C ASP A 67 -15.46 11.99 -3.36
N PHE A 68 -14.61 11.30 -2.60
CA PHE A 68 -14.87 9.92 -2.17
C PHE A 68 -16.22 9.77 -1.46
N LYS A 69 -16.55 10.72 -0.57
CA LYS A 69 -17.85 10.73 0.11
C LYS A 69 -18.99 10.82 -0.88
N LEU A 70 -18.84 11.64 -1.93
CA LEU A 70 -19.85 11.77 -2.97
C LEU A 70 -20.07 10.47 -3.73
N TYR A 71 -18.99 9.73 -4.02
CA TYR A 71 -19.10 8.40 -4.64
C TYR A 71 -19.92 7.44 -3.77
N ASN A 72 -19.62 7.38 -2.47
CA ASN A 72 -20.37 6.55 -1.54
C ASN A 72 -21.84 6.96 -1.45
N ASP A 73 -22.10 8.25 -1.36
CA ASP A 73 -23.46 8.78 -1.24
C ASP A 73 -24.28 8.58 -2.54
N THR A 74 -23.61 8.66 -3.69
CA THR A 74 -24.27 8.55 -5.00
C THR A 74 -24.46 7.10 -5.44
N TYR A 75 -23.44 6.26 -5.26
CA TYR A 75 -23.39 4.89 -5.79
C TYR A 75 -23.42 3.81 -4.72
N GLY A 76 -23.32 4.15 -3.44
CA GLY A 76 -23.27 3.23 -2.31
C GLY A 76 -21.84 2.85 -1.90
N HIS A 77 -21.72 2.22 -0.73
CA HIS A 77 -20.42 1.84 -0.15
C HIS A 77 -19.65 0.83 -1.02
N ASN A 78 -20.37 -0.08 -1.69
CA ASN A 78 -19.72 -1.03 -2.59
C ASN A 78 -19.00 -0.33 -3.75
N ALA A 79 -19.58 0.76 -4.26
CA ALA A 79 -18.95 1.56 -5.32
C ALA A 79 -17.66 2.22 -4.83
N GLY A 80 -17.66 2.75 -3.61
CA GLY A 80 -16.47 3.31 -2.98
C GLY A 80 -15.37 2.27 -2.81
N ASP A 81 -15.72 1.08 -2.34
CA ASP A 81 -14.78 -0.04 -2.19
C ASP A 81 -14.19 -0.45 -3.54
N MET A 82 -15.01 -0.54 -4.57
CA MET A 82 -14.58 -0.86 -5.94
C MET A 82 -13.68 0.23 -6.51
N ALA A 83 -13.96 1.49 -6.21
CA ALA A 83 -13.13 2.62 -6.61
C ALA A 83 -11.73 2.51 -5.98
N LEU A 84 -11.65 2.24 -4.68
CA LEU A 84 -10.37 2.06 -3.99
C LEU A 84 -9.58 0.88 -4.56
N ASP A 85 -10.24 -0.24 -4.80
CA ASP A 85 -9.62 -1.41 -5.41
C ASP A 85 -9.10 -1.11 -6.82
N THR A 86 -9.84 -0.36 -7.60
CA THR A 86 -9.45 0.06 -8.95
C THR A 86 -8.21 0.95 -8.91
N ILE A 87 -8.15 1.89 -7.97
CA ILE A 87 -6.97 2.74 -7.76
C ILE A 87 -5.75 1.88 -7.44
N VAL A 88 -5.87 0.95 -6.52
CA VAL A 88 -4.77 0.06 -6.11
C VAL A 88 -4.27 -0.76 -7.29
N LYS A 89 -5.15 -1.38 -8.05
CA LYS A 89 -4.78 -2.17 -9.23
C LYS A 89 -4.08 -1.31 -10.28
N THR A 90 -4.57 -0.09 -10.49
CA THR A 90 -3.98 0.84 -11.44
C THR A 90 -2.56 1.25 -11.02
N VAL A 91 -2.37 1.63 -9.76
CA VAL A 91 -1.06 1.99 -9.23
C VAL A 91 -0.09 0.81 -9.31
N ASN A 92 -0.55 -0.39 -8.96
CA ASN A 92 0.29 -1.59 -9.01
C ASN A 92 0.78 -1.91 -10.42
N ARG A 93 -0.02 -1.63 -11.46
CA ARG A 93 0.41 -1.79 -12.85
C ARG A 93 1.45 -0.77 -13.29
N CYS A 94 1.53 0.37 -12.61
CA CYS A 94 2.45 1.45 -12.92
C CYS A 94 3.74 1.41 -12.11
N THR A 95 3.85 0.54 -11.11
CA THR A 95 4.92 0.56 -10.12
C THR A 95 5.76 -0.70 -10.14
N ARG A 96 6.96 -0.60 -9.56
CA ARG A 96 7.94 -1.69 -9.46
C ARG A 96 7.72 -2.49 -8.18
N ARG A 97 8.35 -3.67 -8.09
CA ARG A 97 8.33 -4.49 -6.88
C ARG A 97 8.88 -3.78 -5.64
N THR A 98 9.86 -2.91 -5.84
CA THR A 98 10.50 -2.14 -4.76
C THR A 98 9.66 -0.97 -4.28
N ASP A 99 8.67 -0.57 -5.07
CA ASP A 99 7.75 0.51 -4.70
C ASP A 99 6.75 0.00 -3.66
N ARG A 100 6.29 0.89 -2.79
CA ARG A 100 5.35 0.54 -1.72
C ARG A 100 4.14 1.44 -1.78
N LEU A 101 2.97 0.83 -1.86
CA LEU A 101 1.69 1.54 -1.76
C LEU A 101 1.08 1.23 -0.40
N ILE A 102 0.70 2.29 0.32
CA ILE A 102 0.21 2.21 1.69
C ILE A 102 -1.13 2.94 1.76
N ARG A 103 -2.14 2.31 2.33
CA ARG A 103 -3.41 2.97 2.62
C ARG A 103 -3.34 3.57 4.02
N LEU A 104 -3.34 4.89 4.11
CA LEU A 104 -3.24 5.60 5.40
C LEU A 104 -4.59 5.80 6.06
N GLY A 105 -5.63 5.97 5.31
CA GLY A 105 -6.98 6.22 5.79
C GLY A 105 -7.99 5.84 4.71
N GLY A 106 -9.25 6.20 4.89
CA GLY A 106 -10.35 5.81 4.02
C GLY A 106 -10.05 5.91 2.53
N ASP A 107 -9.65 7.09 2.08
CA ASP A 107 -9.40 7.41 0.68
C ASP A 107 -7.99 7.97 0.42
N GLU A 108 -7.09 7.82 1.39
CA GLU A 108 -5.73 8.34 1.34
C GLU A 108 -4.71 7.23 1.17
N PHE A 109 -3.83 7.39 0.18
CA PHE A 109 -2.72 6.47 -0.09
C PHE A 109 -1.40 7.20 -0.07
N LEU A 110 -0.38 6.53 0.43
CA LEU A 110 1.01 6.98 0.34
C LEU A 110 1.75 6.04 -0.59
N LEU A 111 2.44 6.60 -1.57
CA LEU A 111 3.28 5.85 -2.50
C LEU A 111 4.74 6.17 -2.22
N VAL A 112 5.54 5.13 -1.98
CA VAL A 112 6.98 5.26 -1.74
C VAL A 112 7.72 4.67 -2.93
N LEU A 113 8.51 5.51 -3.61
CA LEU A 113 9.26 5.15 -4.81
C LEU A 113 10.76 5.28 -4.51
N PRO A 114 11.44 4.19 -4.08
CA PRO A 114 12.86 4.26 -3.76
C PRO A 114 13.73 4.59 -4.96
N GLU A 115 14.82 5.33 -4.72
CA GLU A 115 15.86 5.59 -5.71
C GLU A 115 15.36 6.15 -7.03
N MET A 116 14.49 7.17 -6.95
CA MET A 116 13.92 7.79 -8.13
C MET A 116 14.44 9.21 -8.29
N ASP A 117 14.85 9.59 -9.50
CA ASP A 117 15.20 10.97 -9.80
C ASP A 117 13.97 11.85 -9.99
N GLU A 118 14.15 13.15 -9.96
CA GLU A 118 13.04 14.10 -10.02
C GLU A 118 12.22 13.96 -11.31
N GLU A 119 12.87 13.84 -12.46
CA GLU A 119 12.17 13.74 -13.74
C GLU A 119 11.31 12.50 -13.82
N ASN A 120 11.87 11.34 -13.49
CA ASN A 120 11.14 10.08 -13.50
C ASN A 120 10.05 10.05 -12.45
N PHE A 121 10.28 10.68 -11.30
CA PHE A 121 9.29 10.79 -10.24
C PHE A 121 8.06 11.57 -10.70
N VAL A 122 8.27 12.76 -11.27
CA VAL A 122 7.18 13.61 -11.79
C VAL A 122 6.41 12.90 -12.90
N GLN A 123 7.12 12.27 -13.83
CA GLN A 123 6.49 11.51 -14.92
C GLN A 123 5.66 10.34 -14.39
N LYS A 124 6.18 9.62 -13.39
CA LYS A 124 5.45 8.50 -12.78
C LYS A 124 4.16 8.97 -12.11
N LEU A 125 4.19 10.06 -11.38
CA LEU A 125 3.00 10.59 -10.73
C LEU A 125 1.96 11.05 -11.75
N LYS A 126 2.38 11.69 -12.85
CA LYS A 126 1.48 12.07 -13.95
C LYS A 126 0.88 10.85 -14.63
N GLN A 127 1.67 9.82 -14.86
CA GLN A 127 1.20 8.55 -15.43
C GLN A 127 0.13 7.92 -14.54
N ILE A 128 0.38 7.83 -13.26
CA ILE A 128 -0.55 7.23 -12.31
C ILE A 128 -1.87 8.01 -12.28
N GLN A 129 -1.81 9.33 -12.19
CA GLN A 129 -2.99 10.19 -12.18
C GLN A 129 -3.82 10.02 -13.44
N SER A 130 -3.17 10.02 -14.61
CA SER A 130 -3.82 9.83 -15.90
C SER A 130 -4.46 8.44 -16.03
N GLN A 131 -3.75 7.40 -15.63
CA GLN A 131 -4.23 6.03 -15.68
C GLN A 131 -5.43 5.81 -14.76
N ILE A 132 -5.44 6.42 -13.58
CA ILE A 132 -6.58 6.36 -12.66
C ILE A 132 -7.78 7.07 -13.28
N HIS A 133 -7.57 8.23 -13.88
CA HIS A 133 -8.65 8.99 -14.51
C HIS A 133 -9.30 8.22 -15.66
N GLU A 134 -8.52 7.46 -16.41
CA GLU A 134 -9.00 6.64 -17.52
C GLU A 134 -9.56 5.28 -17.10
N ALA A 135 -9.28 4.84 -15.86
CA ALA A 135 -9.69 3.54 -15.38
C ALA A 135 -11.22 3.44 -15.25
N GLN A 136 -11.74 2.27 -15.58
CA GLN A 136 -13.14 1.97 -15.38
C GLN A 136 -13.33 1.15 -14.11
N VAL A 137 -14.32 1.52 -13.31
CA VAL A 137 -14.66 0.79 -12.10
C VAL A 137 -15.64 -0.33 -12.47
N PRO A 138 -15.29 -1.60 -12.23
CA PRO A 138 -16.16 -2.73 -12.57
C PRO A 138 -17.55 -2.58 -11.93
N GLY A 139 -18.60 -2.72 -12.75
CA GLY A 139 -19.98 -2.55 -12.31
C GLY A 139 -20.49 -1.12 -12.28
N TYR A 140 -19.63 -0.13 -12.50
CA TYR A 140 -19.97 1.30 -12.42
C TYR A 140 -19.37 2.05 -13.61
N SER A 141 -19.81 1.72 -14.81
CA SER A 141 -19.22 2.22 -16.06
C SER A 141 -19.29 3.75 -16.23
N LYS A 142 -20.24 4.39 -15.55
CA LYS A 142 -20.38 5.85 -15.60
C LYS A 142 -19.56 6.59 -14.54
N MET A 143 -19.00 5.86 -13.59
CA MET A 143 -18.20 6.46 -12.53
C MET A 143 -16.80 6.80 -13.04
N ARG A 144 -16.39 8.04 -12.91
CA ARG A 144 -15.05 8.51 -13.26
C ARG A 144 -14.25 8.78 -11.99
N LEU A 145 -13.03 8.27 -11.97
CA LEU A 145 -12.13 8.49 -10.83
C LEU A 145 -11.28 9.72 -11.06
N SER A 146 -11.10 10.51 -10.03
CA SER A 146 -10.19 11.63 -10.01
C SER A 146 -9.43 11.62 -8.70
N VAL A 147 -8.12 11.78 -8.78
CA VAL A 147 -7.25 11.81 -7.59
C VAL A 147 -6.42 13.08 -7.57
N SER A 148 -6.16 13.57 -6.37
CA SER A 148 -5.18 14.60 -6.11
C SER A 148 -3.88 13.94 -5.72
N VAL A 149 -2.78 14.34 -6.37
CA VAL A 149 -1.46 13.75 -6.16
C VAL A 149 -0.47 14.84 -5.81
N GLY A 150 0.20 14.70 -4.69
CA GLY A 150 1.28 15.59 -4.29
C GLY A 150 2.48 14.79 -3.82
N GLY A 151 3.67 15.18 -4.23
CA GLY A 151 4.86 14.40 -3.88
C GLY A 151 6.07 15.25 -3.56
N VAL A 152 7.01 14.64 -2.86
CA VAL A 152 8.31 15.20 -2.52
C VAL A 152 9.39 14.16 -2.71
N LEU A 153 10.59 14.61 -3.07
CA LEU A 153 11.78 13.78 -3.09
C LEU A 153 12.57 14.01 -1.80
N THR A 154 12.89 12.92 -1.13
CA THR A 154 13.77 12.95 0.05
C THR A 154 15.17 12.49 -0.35
N ARG A 155 16.17 13.10 0.23
CA ARG A 155 17.58 12.79 -0.05
C ARG A 155 18.36 12.64 1.25
#